data_ad660fa89eee93b50439e39cb483b1f1
#
_entry.id   ad660fa89eee93b50439e39cb483b1f1
#
_cell.length_a   1.000
_cell.length_b   1.000
_cell.length_c   1.000
_cell.angle_alpha   90.00
_cell.angle_beta   90.00
_cell.angle_gamma   90.00
#
_symmetry.space_group_name_H-M   'P 1'
#
loop_
_entity.id
_entity.type
_entity.pdbx_description
1 polymer ?
#
loop_
_entity_poly.entity_id
_entity_poly.type
_entity_poly.pdbx_seq_one_letter_code
_entity_poly.pdbx_strand_id
1 'polypeptide(L)' 'RNRLIQLSVHGEEMKLTLLKGEPLTLRVYRKRYRLEHELTLPLQ' A
#
# COMPACT_ATOMS: atom_id res chain seq x y z
N ARG A 1 -11.28 -9.47 3.62
CA ARG A 1 -11.73 -10.22 2.51
C ARG A 1 -12.10 -9.37 1.30
N ASN A 2 -13.07 -8.49 1.42
CA ASN A 2 -13.42 -7.61 0.31
C ASN A 2 -12.66 -6.31 0.42
N ARG A 3 -11.41 -6.36 0.03
CA ARG A 3 -10.58 -5.18 0.09
C ARG A 3 -10.30 -4.67 -1.31
N LEU A 4 -10.36 -3.38 -1.44
CA LEU A 4 -10.09 -2.74 -2.72
C LEU A 4 -8.90 -1.80 -2.52
N ILE A 5 -7.82 -2.10 -3.19
CA ILE A 5 -6.59 -1.35 -3.05
C ILE A 5 -6.21 -0.77 -4.40
N GLN A 6 -5.86 0.50 -4.38
CA GLN A 6 -5.40 1.18 -5.59
C GLN A 6 -3.91 1.37 -5.52
N LEU A 7 -3.23 1.02 -6.61
CA LEU A 7 -1.79 1.17 -6.70
C LEU A 7 -1.47 2.25 -7.72
N SER A 8 -0.66 3.21 -7.29
CA SER A 8 -0.24 4.29 -8.17
C SER A 8 1.28 4.41 -8.10
N VAL A 9 1.90 4.74 -9.22
CA VAL A 9 3.33 4.92 -9.29
C VAL A 9 3.62 6.29 -9.87
N HIS A 10 4.39 7.08 -9.15
CA HIS A 10 4.78 8.41 -9.59
C HIS A 10 6.28 8.57 -9.38
N GLY A 11 6.99 8.71 -10.50
CA GLY A 11 8.43 8.86 -10.40
C GLY A 11 9.04 7.67 -9.73
N GLU A 12 9.68 7.90 -8.59
CA GLU A 12 10.32 6.84 -7.84
C GLU A 12 9.55 6.47 -6.59
N GLU A 13 8.26 6.73 -6.58
CA GLU A 13 7.44 6.41 -5.43
C GLU A 13 6.24 5.57 -5.83
N MET A 14 5.86 4.70 -4.92
CA MET A 14 4.70 3.84 -5.10
C MET A 14 3.70 4.19 -3.99
N LYS A 15 2.47 4.38 -4.37
CA LYS A 15 1.44 4.74 -3.43
C LYS A 15 0.33 3.70 -3.43
N LEU A 16 0.04 3.19 -2.26
CA LEU A 16 -1.02 2.23 -2.06
C LEU A 16 -2.14 2.90 -1.29
N THR A 17 -3.34 2.81 -1.82
CA THR A 17 -4.50 3.41 -1.17
C THR A 17 -5.54 2.34 -0.90
N LEU A 18 -5.93 2.23 0.35
CA LEU A 18 -6.98 1.29 0.73
C LEU A 18 -8.32 1.98 0.54
N LEU A 19 -9.02 1.60 -0.51
CA LEU A 19 -10.30 2.23 -0.85
C LEU A 19 -11.45 1.60 -0.10
N LYS A 20 -11.32 0.33 0.24
CA LYS A 20 -12.42 -0.37 0.89
C LYS A 20 -11.89 -1.56 1.65
N GLY A 21 -12.45 -1.79 2.83
CA GLY A 21 -12.06 -2.94 3.61
C GLY A 21 -11.30 -2.53 4.86
N GLU A 22 -10.91 -3.52 5.63
CA GLU A 22 -10.20 -3.30 6.87
C GLU A 22 -8.70 -3.15 6.64
N PRO A 23 -8.01 -2.50 7.57
CA PRO A 23 -6.56 -2.39 7.46
C PRO A 23 -5.91 -3.76 7.34
N LEU A 24 -4.81 -3.81 6.65
CA LEU A 24 -4.09 -5.05 6.47
C LEU A 24 -2.59 -4.80 6.54
N THR A 25 -1.87 -5.87 6.86
CA THR A 25 -0.43 -5.83 6.91
C THR A 25 0.11 -6.44 5.64
N LEU A 26 1.05 -5.75 5.01
CA LEU A 26 1.67 -6.29 3.81
C LEU A 26 3.17 -6.19 3.91
N ARG A 27 3.82 -6.92 3.04
CA ARG A 27 5.26 -7.01 3.05
C ARG A 27 5.81 -6.55 1.73
N VAL A 28 6.69 -5.55 1.81
CA VAL A 28 7.32 -5.00 0.62
C VAL A 28 8.80 -4.85 0.91
N TYR A 29 9.63 -5.41 0.02
CA TYR A 29 11.08 -5.31 0.15
C TYR A 29 11.56 -5.72 1.55
N ARG A 30 11.06 -6.87 2.02
CA ARG A 30 11.47 -7.44 3.29
C ARG A 30 11.05 -6.64 4.51
N LYS A 31 10.18 -5.67 4.32
CA LYS A 31 9.66 -4.90 5.44
C LYS A 31 8.16 -5.05 5.51
N ARG A 32 7.64 -4.99 6.72
CA ARG A 32 6.21 -5.09 6.94
C ARG A 32 5.64 -3.70 7.09
N TYR A 33 4.52 -3.48 6.45
CA TYR A 33 3.82 -2.21 6.50
C TYR A 33 2.37 -2.46 6.82
N ARG A 34 1.77 -1.53 7.53
CA ARG A 34 0.35 -1.60 7.81
C ARG A 34 -0.39 -0.60 6.94
N LEU A 35 -1.27 -1.09 6.12
CA LEU A 35 -2.05 -0.24 5.22
C LEU A 35 -3.41 0.01 5.86
N GLU A 36 -3.62 1.23 6.32
CA GLU A 36 -4.90 1.60 6.93
C GLU A 36 -5.70 2.51 6.01
N HIS A 37 -5.03 3.47 5.40
CA HIS A 37 -5.67 4.36 4.45
C HIS A 37 -4.79 4.50 3.23
N GLU A 38 -3.57 4.88 3.46
CA GLU A 38 -2.67 5.26 2.40
C GLU A 38 -1.25 4.98 2.83
N LEU A 39 -0.46 4.47 1.91
CA LEU A 39 0.92 4.15 2.21
C LEU A 39 1.77 4.51 1.01
N THR A 40 2.80 5.33 1.24
CA THR A 40 3.73 5.72 0.18
C THR A 40 5.08 5.11 0.47
N LEU A 41 5.63 4.43 -0.54
CA LEU A 41 6.89 3.74 -0.43
C LEU A 41 7.81 4.16 -1.55
N PRO A 42 9.12 4.21 -1.30
CA PRO A 42 10.06 4.49 -2.37
C PRO A 42 10.25 3.24 -3.22
N LEU A 43 10.41 3.45 -4.51
CA LEU A 43 10.74 2.35 -5.40
C LEU A 43 12.24 2.13 -5.34
N GLN A 44 12.63 0.88 -5.30
CA GLN A 44 14.05 0.55 -5.27
C GLN A 44 14.54 0.04 -6.60
#